data_59c2a9df9b8d011b9bf8a2c10d004718
#
_entry.id   59c2a9df9b8d011b9bf8a2c10d004718
#
_cell.length_a   1.000
_cell.length_b   1.000
_cell.length_c   1.000
_cell.angle_alpha   90.00
_cell.angle_beta   90.00
_cell.angle_gamma   90.00
#
_symmetry.space_group_name_H-M   'P 1'
#
loop_
_entity.id
_entity.type
_entity.pdbx_description
1 polymer ?
#
loop_
_entity_poly.entity_id
_entity_poly.type
_entity_poly.pdbx_seq_one_letter_code
_entity_poly.pdbx_strand_id
1 'polypeptide(L)'
;LARVRALIIVAVLIITAAVVVIMAIGKDTQTNFQVERCAPGLVPAKTKMPDEVEVTIHVYNGTKKKALAADVAFDFENRGFTTEQPTEEPPEAFADRSFEDEVAVIVFGPEAVGAGYLVSAYFLVDEATLEFDIEREGAVVDVIIGEQFQQLATRTEVNQSIAAIGHPDPPEGTCAID
;
A
#
# COMPACT_ATOMS: atom_id res chain seq x y z
N LEU A 1 2.36 -18.54 65.56
CA LEU A 1 1.52 -19.31 64.64
C LEU A 1 0.74 -18.42 63.65
N ALA A 2 0.14 -17.29 64.08
CA ALA A 2 -0.64 -16.39 63.20
C ALA A 2 0.19 -15.78 62.10
N ARG A 3 1.43 -15.31 62.41
CA ARG A 3 2.36 -14.69 61.41
C ARG A 3 2.81 -15.69 60.34
N VAL A 4 3.03 -16.96 60.70
CA VAL A 4 3.44 -17.98 59.74
C VAL A 4 2.26 -18.32 58.77
N ARG A 5 1.04 -18.41 59.30
CA ARG A 5 -0.17 -18.61 58.45
C ARG A 5 -0.38 -17.47 57.48
N ALA A 6 -0.20 -16.21 57.92
CA ALA A 6 -0.30 -15.05 57.05
C ALA A 6 0.75 -15.05 55.93
N LEU A 7 2.00 -15.43 56.22
CA LEU A 7 3.05 -15.55 55.23
C LEU A 7 2.80 -16.64 54.21
N ILE A 8 2.25 -17.77 54.64
CA ILE A 8 1.85 -18.85 53.69
C ILE A 8 0.73 -18.39 52.75
N ILE A 9 -0.28 -17.73 53.26
CA ILE A 9 -1.38 -17.21 52.46
C ILE A 9 -0.87 -16.19 51.41
N VAL A 10 0.00 -15.27 51.79
CA VAL A 10 0.59 -14.30 50.88
C VAL A 10 1.46 -14.99 49.81
N ALA A 11 2.26 -15.97 50.18
CA ALA A 11 3.10 -16.72 49.25
C ALA A 11 2.20 -17.47 48.19
N VAL A 12 1.14 -18.13 48.65
CA VAL A 12 0.18 -18.79 47.74
C VAL A 12 -0.47 -17.82 46.78
N LEU A 13 -0.90 -16.64 47.25
CA LEU A 13 -1.49 -15.61 46.38
C LEU A 13 -0.49 -15.08 45.33
N ILE A 14 0.76 -14.90 45.72
CA ILE A 14 1.80 -14.46 44.76
C ILE A 14 2.05 -15.54 43.69
N ILE A 15 2.14 -16.80 44.11
CA ILE A 15 2.34 -17.92 43.16
C ILE A 15 1.16 -18.05 42.20
N THR A 16 -0.07 -17.97 42.72
CA THR A 16 -1.27 -18.06 41.87
C THR A 16 -1.36 -16.86 40.90
N ALA A 17 -1.05 -15.66 41.34
CA ALA A 17 -1.01 -14.48 40.48
C ALA A 17 0.06 -14.64 39.38
N ALA A 18 1.27 -15.12 39.72
CA ALA A 18 2.33 -15.38 38.75
C ALA A 18 1.92 -16.44 37.72
N VAL A 19 1.27 -17.51 38.14
CA VAL A 19 0.78 -18.56 37.23
C VAL A 19 -0.28 -18.02 36.28
N VAL A 20 -1.22 -17.20 36.78
CA VAL A 20 -2.27 -16.57 35.96
C VAL A 20 -1.65 -15.62 34.94
N VAL A 21 -0.65 -14.81 35.31
CA VAL A 21 0.05 -13.90 34.40
C VAL A 21 0.80 -14.68 33.34
N ILE A 22 1.51 -15.74 33.70
CA ILE A 22 2.23 -16.59 32.74
C ILE A 22 1.25 -17.27 31.77
N MET A 23 0.11 -17.76 32.28
CA MET A 23 -0.94 -18.35 31.42
C MET A 23 -1.60 -17.29 30.52
N ALA A 24 -1.78 -16.05 31.00
CA ALA A 24 -2.32 -14.97 30.20
C ALA A 24 -1.36 -14.56 29.07
N ILE A 25 -0.06 -14.43 29.38
CA ILE A 25 0.97 -14.13 28.39
C ILE A 25 1.13 -15.30 27.39
N GLY A 26 1.07 -16.54 27.85
CA GLY A 26 1.14 -17.73 26.98
C GLY A 26 -0.12 -17.96 26.14
N LYS A 27 -1.26 -17.36 26.51
CA LYS A 27 -2.51 -17.36 25.73
C LYS A 27 -2.75 -16.09 24.96
N ASP A 28 -1.83 -15.12 25.05
CA ASP A 28 -1.89 -13.92 24.24
C ASP A 28 -1.50 -14.29 22.80
N THR A 29 -2.48 -14.87 22.10
CA THR A 29 -2.42 -15.23 20.69
C THR A 29 -2.52 -13.99 19.78
N GLN A 30 -2.48 -12.78 20.34
CA GLN A 30 -2.47 -11.53 19.56
C GLN A 30 -1.13 -11.28 18.88
N THR A 31 -0.07 -12.02 19.22
CA THR A 31 1.21 -12.00 18.49
C THR A 31 1.38 -13.13 17.49
N ASN A 32 0.41 -14.02 17.35
CA ASN A 32 0.31 -14.78 16.13
C ASN A 32 -0.26 -13.83 15.05
N PHE A 33 0.62 -13.01 14.48
CA PHE A 33 0.50 -12.71 13.06
C PHE A 33 0.51 -14.09 12.38
N GLN A 34 -0.66 -14.69 12.23
CA GLN A 34 -0.85 -15.63 11.17
C GLN A 34 -0.58 -14.79 9.93
N VAL A 35 0.64 -14.89 9.40
CA VAL A 35 0.84 -14.71 7.97
C VAL A 35 -0.18 -15.69 7.40
N GLU A 36 -1.33 -15.16 7.02
CA GLU A 36 -2.40 -15.91 6.40
C GLU A 36 -1.75 -16.49 5.16
N ARG A 37 -1.34 -17.75 5.26
CA ARG A 37 -0.61 -18.40 4.17
C ARG A 37 -1.59 -18.46 3.04
N CYS A 38 -1.28 -17.76 1.98
CA CYS A 38 -2.04 -17.83 0.75
C CYS A 38 -2.35 -19.27 0.41
N ALA A 39 -3.54 -19.54 -0.07
CA ALA A 39 -3.88 -20.84 -0.60
C ALA A 39 -2.86 -21.23 -1.69
N PRO A 40 -2.52 -22.52 -1.83
CA PRO A 40 -1.56 -22.95 -2.86
C PRO A 40 -1.95 -22.44 -4.24
N GLY A 41 -1.02 -21.74 -4.90
CA GLY A 41 -1.22 -21.18 -6.23
C GLY A 41 -1.61 -19.70 -6.27
N LEU A 42 -1.87 -19.06 -5.11
CA LEU A 42 -2.07 -17.61 -5.04
C LEU A 42 -0.77 -16.88 -4.72
N VAL A 43 -0.59 -15.71 -5.30
CA VAL A 43 0.56 -14.83 -5.05
C VAL A 43 0.23 -13.91 -3.87
N PRO A 44 1.12 -13.77 -2.87
CA PRO A 44 0.94 -12.82 -1.78
C PRO A 44 0.93 -11.37 -2.28
N ALA A 45 -0.08 -10.57 -1.88
CA ALA A 45 -0.21 -9.18 -2.28
C ALA A 45 -0.39 -8.26 -1.06
N LYS A 46 0.32 -7.13 -1.04
CA LYS A 46 0.21 -6.10 -0.01
C LYS A 46 -0.94 -5.16 -0.38
N THR A 47 -2.10 -5.36 0.23
CA THR A 47 -3.32 -4.60 -0.08
C THR A 47 -3.51 -3.38 0.81
N LYS A 48 -2.88 -3.35 1.99
CA LYS A 48 -2.94 -2.19 2.87
C LYS A 48 -2.31 -0.96 2.20
N MET A 49 -3.06 0.15 2.16
CA MET A 49 -2.51 1.43 1.70
C MET A 49 -1.42 1.90 2.68
N PRO A 50 -0.19 2.15 2.18
CA PRO A 50 0.90 2.71 2.99
C PRO A 50 0.73 4.23 3.18
N ASP A 51 1.60 4.83 4.00
CA ASP A 51 1.76 6.29 4.02
C ASP A 51 2.52 6.74 2.76
N GLU A 52 2.31 7.97 2.28
CA GLU A 52 2.93 8.52 1.06
C GLU A 52 4.46 8.39 1.05
N VAL A 53 5.09 8.58 2.21
CA VAL A 53 6.55 8.52 2.37
C VAL A 53 7.15 7.12 2.17
N GLU A 54 6.31 6.07 2.23
CA GLU A 54 6.70 4.68 2.03
C GLU A 54 6.55 4.25 0.56
N VAL A 55 5.94 5.10 -0.29
CA VAL A 55 5.69 4.79 -1.69
C VAL A 55 6.75 5.40 -2.59
N THR A 56 7.29 4.57 -3.47
CA THR A 56 8.18 4.99 -4.55
C THR A 56 7.43 4.96 -5.87
N ILE A 57 7.47 6.08 -6.61
CA ILE A 57 6.78 6.27 -7.89
C ILE A 57 7.81 6.51 -8.99
N HIS A 58 7.62 5.88 -10.14
CA HIS A 58 8.31 6.24 -11.37
C HIS A 58 7.30 6.87 -12.34
N VAL A 59 7.53 8.13 -12.72
CA VAL A 59 6.62 8.88 -13.60
C VAL A 59 7.12 8.85 -15.03
N TYR A 60 6.25 8.47 -15.94
CA TYR A 60 6.48 8.42 -17.39
C TYR A 60 5.56 9.39 -18.11
N ASN A 61 6.05 9.96 -19.21
CA ASN A 61 5.27 10.86 -20.06
C ASN A 61 4.71 10.08 -21.25
N GLY A 62 3.40 9.82 -21.26
CA GLY A 62 2.67 9.21 -22.37
C GLY A 62 2.12 10.25 -23.37
N THR A 63 2.54 11.55 -23.25
CA THR A 63 2.02 12.65 -24.06
C THR A 63 3.11 13.27 -24.93
N LYS A 64 2.70 14.24 -25.75
CA LYS A 64 3.63 15.07 -26.56
C LYS A 64 4.11 16.32 -25.82
N LYS A 65 3.61 16.59 -24.61
CA LYS A 65 3.99 17.74 -23.78
C LYS A 65 5.35 17.46 -23.15
N LYS A 66 6.32 18.35 -23.39
CA LYS A 66 7.67 18.21 -22.83
C LYS A 66 7.69 18.50 -21.33
N ALA A 67 8.58 17.81 -20.62
CA ALA A 67 8.82 17.94 -19.18
C ALA A 67 7.61 17.60 -18.28
N LEU A 68 6.53 17.04 -18.82
CA LEU A 68 5.33 16.74 -18.02
C LEU A 68 5.59 15.70 -16.95
N ALA A 69 6.39 14.67 -17.25
CA ALA A 69 6.76 13.66 -16.24
C ALA A 69 7.55 14.30 -15.08
N ALA A 70 8.47 15.22 -15.39
CA ALA A 70 9.24 15.90 -14.36
C ALA A 70 8.38 16.82 -13.49
N ASP A 71 7.44 17.56 -14.08
CA ASP A 71 6.52 18.43 -13.34
C ASP A 71 5.62 17.62 -12.42
N VAL A 72 5.07 16.49 -12.88
CA VAL A 72 4.22 15.61 -12.08
C VAL A 72 5.02 14.89 -10.98
N ALA A 73 6.23 14.42 -11.28
CA ALA A 73 7.11 13.83 -10.27
C ALA A 73 7.42 14.83 -9.14
N PHE A 74 7.73 16.08 -9.48
CA PHE A 74 7.94 17.13 -8.50
C PHE A 74 6.69 17.42 -7.64
N ASP A 75 5.49 17.36 -8.24
CA ASP A 75 4.24 17.49 -7.48
C ASP A 75 4.03 16.33 -6.50
N PHE A 76 4.36 15.10 -6.87
CA PHE A 76 4.33 13.96 -5.97
C PHE A 76 5.35 14.07 -4.83
N GLU A 77 6.58 14.53 -5.10
CA GLU A 77 7.58 14.81 -4.07
C GLU A 77 7.10 15.84 -3.04
N ASN A 78 6.47 16.93 -3.51
CA ASN A 78 5.88 17.95 -2.64
C ASN A 78 4.72 17.41 -1.76
N ARG A 79 4.18 16.25 -2.12
CA ARG A 79 3.11 15.55 -1.38
C ARG A 79 3.63 14.46 -0.47
N GLY A 80 4.93 14.20 -0.48
CA GLY A 80 5.62 13.29 0.44
C GLY A 80 6.03 11.95 -0.17
N PHE A 81 5.75 11.70 -1.45
CA PHE A 81 6.21 10.49 -2.13
C PHE A 81 7.70 10.53 -2.42
N THR A 82 8.31 9.35 -2.55
CA THR A 82 9.62 9.21 -3.16
C THR A 82 9.45 9.00 -4.66
N THR A 83 10.16 9.77 -5.50
CA THR A 83 10.11 9.57 -6.95
C THR A 83 11.45 9.10 -7.48
N GLU A 84 11.41 8.17 -8.46
CA GLU A 84 12.57 7.87 -9.30
C GLU A 84 12.75 8.95 -10.36
N GLN A 85 13.88 8.92 -11.08
CA GLN A 85 14.13 9.88 -12.15
C GLN A 85 13.04 9.77 -13.23
N PRO A 86 12.24 10.82 -13.48
CA PRO A 86 11.14 10.78 -14.42
C PRO A 86 11.62 10.52 -15.85
N THR A 87 10.81 9.83 -16.63
CA THR A 87 11.14 9.44 -18.01
C THR A 87 10.15 10.07 -19.00
N GLU A 88 10.66 10.69 -20.05
CA GLU A 88 9.86 11.42 -21.06
C GLU A 88 9.22 10.48 -22.11
N GLU A 89 9.36 9.20 -22.00
CA GLU A 89 8.75 8.19 -22.86
C GLU A 89 8.12 7.09 -22.00
N PRO A 90 7.02 6.44 -22.45
CA PRO A 90 6.45 5.29 -21.74
C PRO A 90 7.43 4.12 -21.65
N PRO A 91 7.22 3.19 -20.69
CA PRO A 91 7.98 1.93 -20.67
C PRO A 91 7.83 1.17 -21.98
N GLU A 92 8.84 0.37 -22.33
CA GLU A 92 8.87 -0.39 -23.60
C GLU A 92 7.62 -1.26 -23.79
N ALA A 93 7.09 -1.84 -22.71
CA ALA A 93 5.86 -2.63 -22.75
C ALA A 93 4.60 -1.84 -23.22
N PHE A 94 4.67 -0.52 -23.17
CA PHE A 94 3.58 0.39 -23.55
C PHE A 94 3.94 1.30 -24.74
N ALA A 95 5.07 1.03 -25.42
CA ALA A 95 5.59 1.90 -26.49
C ALA A 95 4.62 2.06 -27.68
N ASP A 96 3.82 1.03 -27.98
CA ASP A 96 2.84 1.03 -29.07
C ASP A 96 1.42 1.47 -28.62
N ARG A 97 1.25 1.82 -27.33
CA ARG A 97 -0.06 2.21 -26.78
C ARG A 97 -0.28 3.71 -26.94
N SER A 98 -1.51 4.08 -27.33
CA SER A 98 -1.98 5.48 -27.27
C SER A 98 -2.52 5.81 -25.89
N PHE A 99 -2.16 7.00 -25.38
CA PHE A 99 -2.65 7.56 -24.11
C PHE A 99 -3.51 8.81 -24.35
N GLU A 100 -4.10 8.97 -25.57
CA GLU A 100 -4.87 10.18 -25.94
C GLU A 100 -6.16 10.33 -25.13
N ASP A 101 -6.77 9.22 -24.73
CA ASP A 101 -8.03 9.19 -23.96
C ASP A 101 -7.80 8.95 -22.45
N GLU A 102 -6.55 8.84 -22.02
CA GLU A 102 -6.18 8.52 -20.64
C GLU A 102 -5.82 9.81 -19.86
N VAL A 103 -6.19 9.86 -18.58
CA VAL A 103 -5.64 10.82 -17.62
C VAL A 103 -4.29 10.30 -17.10
N ALA A 104 -4.27 9.07 -16.61
CA ALA A 104 -3.08 8.35 -16.22
C ALA A 104 -3.33 6.84 -16.25
N VAL A 105 -2.27 6.07 -16.48
CA VAL A 105 -2.24 4.61 -16.28
C VAL A 105 -1.28 4.32 -15.12
N ILE A 106 -1.76 3.59 -14.13
CA ILE A 106 -1.00 3.26 -12.92
C ILE A 106 -0.74 1.76 -12.94
N VAL A 107 0.54 1.38 -13.09
CA VAL A 107 0.98 0.00 -13.20
C VAL A 107 1.67 -0.42 -11.91
N PHE A 108 1.25 -1.55 -11.34
CA PHE A 108 1.80 -2.06 -10.07
C PHE A 108 1.74 -3.58 -9.99
N GLY A 109 2.62 -4.14 -9.17
CA GLY A 109 2.69 -5.57 -8.89
C GLY A 109 2.10 -5.95 -7.53
N PRO A 110 2.23 -7.24 -7.14
CA PRO A 110 1.69 -7.76 -5.88
C PRO A 110 2.21 -7.04 -4.63
N GLU A 111 3.46 -6.57 -4.65
CA GLU A 111 4.05 -5.85 -3.51
C GLU A 111 3.58 -4.40 -3.38
N ALA A 112 2.87 -3.86 -4.38
CA ALA A 112 2.47 -2.47 -4.48
C ALA A 112 0.96 -2.26 -4.68
N VAL A 113 0.10 -3.24 -4.40
CA VAL A 113 -1.36 -3.12 -4.60
C VAL A 113 -1.91 -1.91 -3.83
N GLY A 114 -1.70 -1.85 -2.51
CA GLY A 114 -2.16 -0.73 -1.70
C GLY A 114 -1.56 0.62 -2.13
N ALA A 115 -0.28 0.62 -2.57
CA ALA A 115 0.39 1.81 -3.08
C ALA A 115 -0.21 2.28 -4.43
N GLY A 116 -0.53 1.36 -5.34
CA GLY A 116 -1.21 1.67 -6.61
C GLY A 116 -2.57 2.33 -6.38
N TYR A 117 -3.37 1.79 -5.46
CA TYR A 117 -4.64 2.41 -5.07
C TYR A 117 -4.47 3.76 -4.35
N LEU A 118 -3.44 3.92 -3.50
CA LEU A 118 -3.13 5.23 -2.93
C LEU A 118 -2.79 6.25 -4.00
N VAL A 119 -1.93 5.90 -4.96
CA VAL A 119 -1.53 6.78 -6.07
C VAL A 119 -2.73 7.13 -6.95
N SER A 120 -3.65 6.19 -7.22
CA SER A 120 -4.86 6.48 -8.01
C SER A 120 -5.75 7.55 -7.37
N ALA A 121 -5.79 7.64 -6.05
CA ALA A 121 -6.54 8.69 -5.35
C ALA A 121 -6.08 10.11 -5.70
N TYR A 122 -4.86 10.27 -6.19
CA TYR A 122 -4.31 11.55 -6.62
C TYR A 122 -4.75 11.96 -8.02
N PHE A 123 -5.37 11.06 -8.80
CA PHE A 123 -5.94 11.33 -10.12
C PHE A 123 -7.48 11.35 -10.12
N LEU A 124 -8.12 11.30 -8.93
CA LEU A 124 -9.53 10.98 -8.73
C LEU A 124 -9.85 9.53 -9.09
N VAL A 125 -10.68 8.89 -8.25
CA VAL A 125 -10.87 7.42 -8.22
C VAL A 125 -11.24 6.79 -9.56
N ASP A 126 -11.95 7.51 -10.42
CA ASP A 126 -12.49 6.96 -11.67
C ASP A 126 -11.78 7.51 -12.92
N GLU A 127 -10.72 8.31 -12.76
CA GLU A 127 -10.05 8.96 -13.89
C GLU A 127 -8.72 8.30 -14.27
N ALA A 128 -8.09 7.55 -13.37
CA ALA A 128 -6.89 6.79 -13.67
C ALA A 128 -7.20 5.32 -13.92
N THR A 129 -6.57 4.76 -14.95
CA THR A 129 -6.65 3.33 -15.26
C THR A 129 -5.66 2.57 -14.39
N LEU A 130 -6.13 1.58 -13.62
CA LEU A 130 -5.29 0.71 -12.79
C LEU A 130 -4.94 -0.55 -13.58
N GLU A 131 -3.65 -0.85 -13.70
CA GLU A 131 -3.15 -2.06 -14.36
C GLU A 131 -2.30 -2.87 -13.38
N PHE A 132 -2.83 -4.01 -12.98
CA PHE A 132 -2.15 -4.96 -12.13
C PHE A 132 -1.37 -5.97 -12.97
N ASP A 133 -0.07 -6.09 -12.70
CA ASP A 133 0.80 -7.09 -13.30
C ASP A 133 1.29 -8.07 -12.22
N ILE A 134 0.78 -9.29 -12.26
CA ILE A 134 1.09 -10.35 -11.28
C ILE A 134 2.55 -10.80 -11.33
N GLU A 135 3.22 -10.63 -12.49
CA GLU A 135 4.63 -11.02 -12.67
C GLU A 135 5.61 -9.90 -12.30
N ARG A 136 5.09 -8.69 -12.03
CA ARG A 136 5.92 -7.56 -11.67
C ARG A 136 6.52 -7.72 -10.28
N GLU A 137 7.83 -7.61 -10.21
CA GLU A 137 8.59 -7.63 -8.96
C GLU A 137 8.79 -6.22 -8.39
N GLY A 138 8.89 -6.13 -7.04
CA GLY A 138 9.16 -4.89 -6.32
C GLY A 138 7.93 -4.05 -6.03
N ALA A 139 8.15 -2.96 -5.28
CA ALA A 139 7.10 -2.11 -4.73
C ALA A 139 7.00 -0.73 -5.43
N VAL A 140 7.71 -0.52 -6.54
CA VAL A 140 7.63 0.72 -7.32
C VAL A 140 6.34 0.76 -8.11
N VAL A 141 5.65 1.89 -8.07
CA VAL A 141 4.44 2.15 -8.85
C VAL A 141 4.81 2.99 -10.06
N ASP A 142 4.54 2.50 -11.27
CA ASP A 142 4.71 3.29 -12.49
C ASP A 142 3.45 4.10 -12.76
N VAL A 143 3.64 5.37 -13.08
CA VAL A 143 2.58 6.31 -13.43
C VAL A 143 2.85 6.85 -14.83
N ILE A 144 2.07 6.44 -15.81
CA ILE A 144 2.16 6.90 -17.18
C ILE A 144 1.10 8.00 -17.37
N ILE A 145 1.54 9.24 -17.56
CA ILE A 145 0.64 10.39 -17.72
C ILE A 145 0.09 10.41 -19.14
N GLY A 146 -1.25 10.54 -19.26
CA GLY A 146 -1.97 10.63 -20.53
C GLY A 146 -2.32 12.07 -20.95
N GLU A 147 -2.85 12.22 -22.17
CA GLU A 147 -3.15 13.55 -22.77
C GLU A 147 -4.29 14.28 -22.06
N GLN A 148 -5.19 13.55 -21.36
CA GLN A 148 -6.30 14.14 -20.62
C GLN A 148 -5.87 14.69 -19.23
N PHE A 149 -4.62 14.45 -18.82
CA PHE A 149 -4.13 14.95 -17.55
C PHE A 149 -4.10 16.47 -17.51
N GLN A 150 -4.67 17.05 -16.46
CA GLN A 150 -4.69 18.46 -16.19
C GLN A 150 -3.87 18.83 -14.95
N GLN A 151 -4.16 18.18 -13.84
CA GLN A 151 -3.49 18.39 -12.54
C GLN A 151 -3.78 17.22 -11.59
N LEU A 152 -2.97 17.08 -10.56
CA LEU A 152 -3.27 16.17 -9.46
C LEU A 152 -4.42 16.73 -8.59
N ALA A 153 -5.22 15.82 -8.03
CA ALA A 153 -6.32 16.15 -7.13
C ALA A 153 -5.86 16.97 -5.91
N THR A 154 -6.72 17.81 -5.39
CA THR A 154 -6.46 18.56 -4.15
C THR A 154 -6.43 17.61 -2.96
N ARG A 155 -5.84 18.02 -1.82
CA ARG A 155 -5.81 17.22 -0.59
C ARG A 155 -7.20 16.77 -0.11
N THR A 156 -8.20 17.62 -0.31
CA THR A 156 -9.59 17.27 0.09
C THR A 156 -10.15 16.18 -0.80
N GLU A 157 -9.95 16.26 -2.09
CA GLU A 157 -10.37 15.25 -3.07
C GLU A 157 -9.63 13.94 -2.85
N VAL A 158 -8.30 13.97 -2.63
CA VAL A 158 -7.50 12.79 -2.28
C VAL A 158 -8.08 12.08 -1.04
N ASN A 159 -8.34 12.82 0.04
CA ASN A 159 -8.90 12.24 1.26
C ASN A 159 -10.30 11.61 1.03
N GLN A 160 -11.11 12.22 0.18
CA GLN A 160 -12.41 11.67 -0.22
C GLN A 160 -12.25 10.41 -1.05
N SER A 161 -11.31 10.39 -2.00
CA SER A 161 -10.97 9.24 -2.82
C SER A 161 -10.46 8.08 -1.98
N ILE A 162 -9.52 8.32 -1.06
CA ILE A 162 -9.01 7.29 -0.13
C ILE A 162 -10.15 6.72 0.72
N ALA A 163 -11.04 7.58 1.23
CA ALA A 163 -12.19 7.14 2.02
C ALA A 163 -13.20 6.31 1.19
N ALA A 164 -13.34 6.61 -0.10
CA ALA A 164 -14.21 5.87 -1.02
C ALA A 164 -13.59 4.51 -1.41
N ILE A 165 -12.28 4.46 -1.66
CA ILE A 165 -11.54 3.22 -1.96
C ILE A 165 -11.62 2.26 -0.75
N GLY A 166 -11.42 2.78 0.47
CA GLY A 166 -11.43 1.96 1.69
C GLY A 166 -10.26 0.98 1.74
N HIS A 167 -10.55 -0.31 1.83
CA HIS A 167 -9.55 -1.39 1.77
C HIS A 167 -9.63 -2.03 0.39
N PRO A 168 -8.58 -1.92 -0.42
CA PRO A 168 -8.55 -2.59 -1.72
C PRO A 168 -8.66 -4.10 -1.58
N ASP A 169 -9.49 -4.71 -2.41
CA ASP A 169 -9.53 -6.16 -2.53
C ASP A 169 -8.27 -6.67 -3.24
N PRO A 170 -7.77 -7.86 -2.86
CA PRO A 170 -6.64 -8.45 -3.56
C PRO A 170 -7.01 -8.75 -5.01
N PRO A 171 -6.17 -8.38 -6.00
CA PRO A 171 -6.39 -8.69 -7.41
C PRO A 171 -6.52 -10.19 -7.67
N GLU A 172 -7.14 -10.57 -8.81
CA GLU A 172 -7.30 -11.97 -9.20
C GLU A 172 -5.96 -12.72 -9.22
N GLY A 173 -5.94 -13.93 -8.69
CA GLY A 173 -4.73 -14.75 -8.57
C GLY A 173 -3.85 -14.41 -7.35
N THR A 174 -4.26 -13.44 -6.51
CA THR A 174 -3.51 -13.04 -5.32
C THR A 174 -4.27 -13.29 -4.02
N CYS A 175 -3.59 -13.15 -2.90
CA CYS A 175 -4.21 -13.09 -1.57
C CYS A 175 -3.58 -11.97 -0.74
N ALA A 176 -4.37 -11.28 0.06
CA ALA A 176 -3.89 -10.21 0.95
C ALA A 176 -2.93 -10.76 2.02
N ILE A 177 -1.83 -10.01 2.23
CA ILE A 177 -0.85 -10.22 3.32
C ILE A 177 -0.60 -8.87 4.00
N ASP A 178 -1.50 -8.42 4.85
CA ASP A 178 -1.39 -7.14 5.57
C ASP A 178 -0.78 -7.30 6.95
#